data_abceb1c148875cb267568fd2ec647810
#
_entry.id   abceb1c148875cb267568fd2ec647810
#
_cell.length_a   1.000
_cell.length_b   1.000
_cell.length_c   1.000
_cell.angle_alpha   90.00
_cell.angle_beta   90.00
_cell.angle_gamma   90.00
#
_symmetry.space_group_name_H-M   'P 1'
#
loop_
_entity.id
_entity.type
_entity.pdbx_description
1 polymer ?
#
loop_
_entity_poly.entity_id
_entity_poly.type
_entity_poly.pdbx_seq_one_letter_code
_entity_poly.pdbx_strand_id
1 'polypeptide(L)'
;MGIRNLMTIIKKYCPEEVYNRILDIKDIPKPQGMKINKVGVDTSLLLYKYRHASNKVSEGDSSVKKDIHIVGFINRVAFYLKANTIPIFIFDGKPPAEKDNTLKERREHREKMEEQIVALEDNISRFGEEEVEKVKQARSEIDSIKKNLVYVKKEHFEEIRTLLDLMGIKYFDPAKENLQGEAEHICSTFQKRGLIDHVVTDDTDSFTFGATSVIRSCKKGKVQHIYLNDILKGLELKYEEFVDLCILCGCDYCNTIPKVGPVSSYSAIKKYKSIEKWLESKPTIIKYDSPEFIYFRDNYIKAREIFKKDYEYIPVSIFGDLQGSDILPNYLNEIKEDELREFLKTKGWIDSSISKTINKLKLSRSKLDSLKIKETKVIL
;
A
#
# COMPACT_ATOMS: atom_id res chain seq x y z
N MET A 1 -6.15 -5.83 -1.52
CA MET A 1 -5.28 -6.37 -0.47
C MET A 1 -5.82 -5.89 0.86
N GLY A 2 -5.42 -6.50 1.95
CA GLY A 2 -5.91 -6.20 3.29
C GLY A 2 -7.22 -6.89 3.66
N ILE A 3 -7.97 -6.28 4.58
CA ILE A 3 -9.19 -6.86 5.11
C ILE A 3 -10.18 -7.20 4.00
N ARG A 4 -10.58 -8.47 3.95
CA ARG A 4 -11.48 -8.98 2.90
C ARG A 4 -12.82 -8.24 2.95
N ASN A 5 -13.19 -7.63 1.83
CA ASN A 5 -14.47 -6.94 1.65
C ASN A 5 -14.76 -5.79 2.64
N LEU A 6 -13.78 -5.22 3.35
CA LEU A 6 -14.00 -4.10 4.26
C LEU A 6 -14.67 -2.92 3.55
N MET A 7 -14.19 -2.56 2.36
CA MET A 7 -14.79 -1.45 1.59
C MET A 7 -16.24 -1.74 1.18
N THR A 8 -16.65 -2.99 1.04
CA THR A 8 -18.05 -3.37 0.79
C THR A 8 -18.93 -3.08 2.01
N ILE A 9 -18.42 -3.35 3.22
CA ILE A 9 -19.12 -3.02 4.48
C ILE A 9 -19.24 -1.50 4.61
N ILE A 10 -18.13 -0.78 4.45
CA ILE A 10 -18.11 0.68 4.56
C ILE A 10 -19.12 1.30 3.58
N LYS A 11 -19.11 0.88 2.31
CA LYS A 11 -20.07 1.37 1.30
C LYS A 11 -21.52 1.03 1.60
N LYS A 12 -21.77 -0.06 2.30
CA LYS A 12 -23.15 -0.51 2.63
C LYS A 12 -23.73 0.21 3.85
N TYR A 13 -22.89 0.55 4.82
CA TYR A 13 -23.37 0.99 6.14
C TYR A 13 -22.94 2.42 6.50
N CYS A 14 -21.95 2.99 5.81
CA CYS A 14 -21.54 4.38 6.03
C CYS A 14 -22.13 5.31 4.98
N PRO A 15 -22.36 6.58 5.30
CA PRO A 15 -22.68 7.61 4.32
C PRO A 15 -21.62 7.75 3.24
N GLU A 16 -22.02 8.16 2.03
CA GLU A 16 -21.12 8.21 0.86
C GLU A 16 -19.92 9.13 1.08
N GLU A 17 -20.07 10.23 1.78
CA GLU A 17 -18.99 11.18 2.11
C GLU A 17 -17.85 10.57 2.94
N VAL A 18 -18.09 9.44 3.61
CA VAL A 18 -17.05 8.71 4.36
C VAL A 18 -16.02 8.07 3.43
N TYR A 19 -16.49 7.45 2.36
CA TYR A 19 -15.64 6.65 1.47
C TYR A 19 -15.46 7.24 0.07
N ASN A 20 -16.19 8.29 -0.30
CA ASN A 20 -16.13 8.94 -1.62
C ASN A 20 -15.68 10.42 -1.55
N ARG A 21 -14.93 10.79 -0.52
CA ARG A 21 -14.31 12.12 -0.41
C ARG A 21 -13.14 12.21 -1.39
N ILE A 22 -13.39 12.76 -2.58
CA ILE A 22 -12.40 12.95 -3.64
C ILE A 22 -11.91 14.39 -3.62
N LEU A 23 -10.61 14.58 -3.36
CA LEU A 23 -9.95 15.87 -3.26
C LEU A 23 -8.84 16.00 -4.32
N ASP A 24 -8.48 17.24 -4.65
CA ASP A 24 -7.16 17.52 -5.21
C ASP A 24 -6.12 17.31 -4.11
N ILE A 25 -4.96 16.74 -4.44
CA ILE A 25 -3.91 16.47 -3.43
C ILE A 25 -3.45 17.75 -2.70
N LYS A 26 -3.47 18.91 -3.37
CA LYS A 26 -3.11 20.19 -2.75
C LYS A 26 -4.11 20.66 -1.69
N ASP A 27 -5.36 20.17 -1.77
CA ASP A 27 -6.47 20.54 -0.88
C ASP A 27 -6.61 19.57 0.31
N ILE A 28 -5.72 18.59 0.44
CA ILE A 28 -5.66 17.73 1.62
C ILE A 28 -5.40 18.59 2.86
N PRO A 29 -6.18 18.41 3.94
CA PRO A 29 -5.99 19.13 5.18
C PRO A 29 -4.56 19.02 5.71
N LYS A 30 -4.02 20.12 6.17
CA LYS A 30 -2.70 20.22 6.79
C LYS A 30 -2.84 20.35 8.30
N PRO A 31 -1.84 19.91 9.08
CA PRO A 31 -1.81 20.18 10.51
C PRO A 31 -1.98 21.68 10.78
N GLN A 32 -2.57 22.00 11.92
CA GLN A 32 -2.87 23.39 12.30
C GLN A 32 -1.60 24.26 12.26
N GLY A 33 -1.67 25.38 11.54
CA GLY A 33 -0.54 26.30 11.36
C GLY A 33 0.49 25.88 10.30
N MET A 34 0.43 24.63 9.79
CA MET A 34 1.40 24.11 8.83
C MET A 34 0.95 24.36 7.38
N LYS A 35 1.93 24.54 6.47
CA LYS A 35 1.70 24.69 5.02
C LYS A 35 2.12 23.47 4.23
N ILE A 36 2.75 22.52 4.90
CA ILE A 36 3.34 21.31 4.33
C ILE A 36 2.74 20.09 5.00
N ASN A 37 2.39 19.07 4.21
CA ASN A 37 2.05 17.75 4.70
C ASN A 37 3.26 16.81 4.64
N LYS A 38 3.33 15.83 5.55
CA LYS A 38 4.22 14.68 5.50
C LYS A 38 3.38 13.42 5.29
N VAL A 39 3.73 12.60 4.31
CA VAL A 39 2.97 11.38 4.03
C VAL A 39 3.88 10.16 4.05
N GLY A 40 3.45 9.11 4.75
CA GLY A 40 4.06 7.78 4.65
C GLY A 40 3.49 7.03 3.46
N VAL A 41 4.33 6.64 2.54
CA VAL A 41 3.92 5.96 1.30
C VAL A 41 4.29 4.49 1.37
N ASP A 42 3.30 3.62 1.30
CA ASP A 42 3.50 2.20 1.11
C ASP A 42 4.16 1.95 -0.26
N THR A 43 5.45 1.65 -0.20
CA THR A 43 6.31 1.54 -1.38
C THR A 43 6.08 0.24 -2.11
N SER A 44 5.92 -0.85 -1.38
CA SER A 44 5.77 -2.18 -1.95
C SER A 44 4.49 -2.29 -2.76
N LEU A 45 3.37 -1.84 -2.22
CA LEU A 45 2.09 -1.82 -2.92
C LEU A 45 2.14 -0.92 -4.17
N LEU A 46 2.80 0.25 -4.07
CA LEU A 46 2.97 1.16 -5.18
C LEU A 46 3.81 0.54 -6.30
N LEU A 47 4.89 -0.15 -5.96
CA LEU A 47 5.75 -0.86 -6.92
C LEU A 47 4.96 -1.99 -7.62
N TYR A 48 4.20 -2.79 -6.87
CA TYR A 48 3.32 -3.80 -7.45
C TYR A 48 2.32 -3.22 -8.45
N LYS A 49 1.71 -2.06 -8.15
CA LYS A 49 0.78 -1.37 -9.06
C LYS A 49 1.45 -0.95 -10.36
N TYR A 50 2.66 -0.40 -10.30
CA TYR A 50 3.37 0.01 -11.51
C TYR A 50 3.81 -1.20 -12.33
N ARG A 51 4.24 -2.29 -11.68
CA ARG A 51 4.58 -3.54 -12.37
C ARG A 51 3.34 -4.18 -13.01
N HIS A 52 2.20 -4.15 -12.33
CA HIS A 52 0.94 -4.59 -12.93
C HIS A 52 0.51 -3.73 -14.13
N ALA A 53 0.69 -2.41 -14.04
CA ALA A 53 0.44 -1.52 -15.18
C ALA A 53 1.37 -1.82 -16.35
N SER A 54 2.63 -2.20 -16.09
CA SER A 54 3.58 -2.64 -17.11
C SER A 54 3.10 -3.84 -17.92
N ASN A 55 2.43 -4.81 -17.30
CA ASN A 55 1.91 -6.00 -17.97
C ASN A 55 0.73 -5.69 -18.91
N LYS A 56 0.10 -4.52 -18.77
CA LYS A 56 -1.03 -4.08 -19.61
C LYS A 56 -0.60 -3.29 -20.85
N VAL A 57 0.69 -2.92 -20.94
CA VAL A 57 1.23 -2.25 -22.13
C VAL A 57 1.46 -3.29 -23.22
N SER A 58 1.00 -3.01 -24.44
CA SER A 58 1.13 -3.92 -25.59
C SER A 58 2.59 -4.23 -25.94
N GLU A 59 2.84 -5.39 -26.51
CA GLU A 59 4.18 -5.92 -26.78
C GLU A 59 5.03 -5.08 -27.74
N GLY A 60 4.40 -4.18 -28.53
CA GLY A 60 5.11 -3.32 -29.48
C GLY A 60 5.99 -2.22 -28.89
N ASP A 61 5.89 -1.97 -27.56
CA ASP A 61 6.60 -0.88 -26.87
C ASP A 61 7.46 -1.41 -25.72
N SER A 62 8.39 -2.32 -26.04
CA SER A 62 9.20 -3.07 -25.08
C SER A 62 10.11 -2.19 -24.20
N SER A 63 10.57 -1.04 -24.72
CA SER A 63 11.42 -0.10 -23.97
C SER A 63 10.64 0.61 -22.85
N VAL A 64 9.39 1.05 -23.12
CA VAL A 64 8.52 1.69 -22.14
C VAL A 64 8.05 0.70 -21.06
N LYS A 65 7.83 -0.56 -21.46
CA LYS A 65 7.35 -1.61 -20.56
C LYS A 65 8.33 -1.92 -19.43
N LYS A 66 9.63 -1.84 -19.70
CA LYS A 66 10.67 -2.25 -18.76
C LYS A 66 10.78 -1.33 -17.54
N ASP A 67 10.65 -0.02 -17.73
CA ASP A 67 10.97 0.99 -16.72
C ASP A 67 9.76 1.80 -16.22
N ILE A 68 8.55 1.28 -16.43
CA ILE A 68 7.31 1.97 -16.06
C ILE A 68 7.25 2.31 -14.55
N HIS A 69 7.89 1.50 -13.71
CA HIS A 69 8.00 1.76 -12.28
C HIS A 69 8.91 2.95 -11.99
N ILE A 70 10.05 3.11 -12.69
CA ILE A 70 10.95 4.27 -12.57
C ILE A 70 10.18 5.57 -12.91
N VAL A 71 9.51 5.59 -14.08
CA VAL A 71 8.65 6.72 -14.50
C VAL A 71 7.55 6.99 -13.46
N GLY A 72 6.93 5.93 -12.95
CA GLY A 72 5.87 6.00 -11.97
C GLY A 72 6.32 6.65 -10.67
N PHE A 73 7.46 6.24 -10.12
CA PHE A 73 8.01 6.80 -8.89
C PHE A 73 8.46 8.26 -9.06
N ILE A 74 9.16 8.60 -10.15
CA ILE A 74 9.52 9.99 -10.45
C ILE A 74 8.27 10.88 -10.49
N ASN A 75 7.25 10.46 -11.22
CA ASN A 75 6.02 11.23 -11.32
C ASN A 75 5.29 11.32 -9.98
N ARG A 76 5.33 10.29 -9.17
CA ARG A 76 4.72 10.25 -7.84
C ARG A 76 5.43 11.20 -6.87
N VAL A 77 6.75 11.22 -6.86
CA VAL A 77 7.55 12.18 -6.08
C VAL A 77 7.24 13.61 -6.52
N ALA A 78 7.32 13.90 -7.81
CA ALA A 78 7.02 15.24 -8.33
C ALA A 78 5.56 15.68 -8.03
N PHE A 79 4.62 14.75 -8.02
CA PHE A 79 3.22 14.98 -7.67
C PHE A 79 3.07 15.45 -6.22
N TYR A 80 3.72 14.78 -5.27
CA TYR A 80 3.68 15.16 -3.86
C TYR A 80 4.36 16.50 -3.61
N LEU A 81 5.60 16.67 -4.08
CA LEU A 81 6.37 17.90 -3.87
C LEU A 81 5.64 19.12 -4.44
N LYS A 82 5.02 19.00 -5.63
CA LYS A 82 4.22 20.08 -6.25
C LYS A 82 3.01 20.47 -5.40
N ALA A 83 2.49 19.54 -4.62
CA ALA A 83 1.35 19.75 -3.70
C ALA A 83 1.77 20.21 -2.30
N ASN A 84 3.01 20.63 -2.10
CA ASN A 84 3.59 20.95 -0.79
C ASN A 84 3.47 19.77 0.19
N THR A 85 3.75 18.57 -0.30
CA THR A 85 3.69 17.34 0.48
C THR A 85 5.04 16.63 0.39
N ILE A 86 5.61 16.27 1.52
CA ILE A 86 6.86 15.53 1.63
C ILE A 86 6.53 14.04 1.73
N PRO A 87 6.89 13.22 0.73
CA PRO A 87 6.73 11.78 0.83
C PRO A 87 7.89 11.16 1.60
N ILE A 88 7.59 10.22 2.48
CA ILE A 88 8.52 9.30 3.12
C ILE A 88 8.11 7.91 2.67
N PHE A 89 8.96 7.25 1.90
CA PHE A 89 8.65 5.94 1.35
C PHE A 89 9.00 4.86 2.38
N ILE A 90 8.05 3.98 2.66
CA ILE A 90 8.21 2.89 3.62
C ILE A 90 8.18 1.57 2.85
N PHE A 91 9.26 0.80 2.96
CA PHE A 91 9.36 -0.54 2.40
C PHE A 91 8.89 -1.57 3.42
N ASP A 92 8.51 -2.75 2.93
CA ASP A 92 8.26 -3.89 3.81
C ASP A 92 9.58 -4.44 4.36
N GLY A 93 9.56 -4.80 5.63
CA GLY A 93 10.58 -5.60 6.26
C GLY A 93 10.32 -7.11 6.08
N LYS A 94 10.90 -7.90 6.96
CA LYS A 94 10.57 -9.33 7.02
C LYS A 94 9.12 -9.50 7.45
N PRO A 95 8.33 -10.34 6.75
CA PRO A 95 6.97 -10.60 7.17
C PRO A 95 6.95 -11.30 8.53
N PRO A 96 5.92 -11.09 9.37
CA PRO A 96 5.72 -11.85 10.58
C PRO A 96 5.36 -13.32 10.24
N ALA A 97 5.71 -14.24 11.13
CA ALA A 97 5.47 -15.68 10.92
C ALA A 97 3.97 -16.03 10.77
N GLU A 98 3.11 -15.25 11.40
CA GLU A 98 1.65 -15.40 11.32
C GLU A 98 1.10 -15.20 9.90
N LYS A 99 1.87 -14.57 9.00
CA LYS A 99 1.51 -14.37 7.59
C LYS A 99 1.94 -15.51 6.67
N ASP A 100 2.66 -16.50 7.15
CA ASP A 100 3.23 -17.58 6.34
C ASP A 100 2.17 -18.33 5.52
N ASN A 101 1.00 -18.60 6.09
CA ASN A 101 -0.09 -19.27 5.39
C ASN A 101 -0.60 -18.43 4.20
N THR A 102 -0.81 -17.12 4.39
CA THR A 102 -1.24 -16.22 3.32
C THR A 102 -0.18 -16.11 2.23
N LEU A 103 1.10 -16.09 2.59
CA LEU A 103 2.20 -16.07 1.64
C LEU A 103 2.28 -17.37 0.84
N LYS A 104 2.05 -18.52 1.49
CA LYS A 104 1.97 -19.84 0.86
C LYS A 104 0.81 -19.90 -0.14
N GLU A 105 -0.40 -19.51 0.26
CA GLU A 105 -1.58 -19.45 -0.62
C GLU A 105 -1.33 -18.57 -1.86
N ARG A 106 -0.68 -17.41 -1.69
CA ARG A 106 -0.34 -16.51 -2.80
C ARG A 106 0.71 -17.13 -3.74
N ARG A 107 1.63 -17.93 -3.21
CA ARG A 107 2.62 -18.67 -4.01
C ARG A 107 1.94 -19.76 -4.82
N GLU A 108 1.17 -20.63 -4.17
CA GLU A 108 0.42 -21.72 -4.81
C GLU A 108 -0.54 -21.18 -5.90
N HIS A 109 -1.21 -20.06 -5.65
CA HIS A 109 -2.06 -19.44 -6.67
C HIS A 109 -1.25 -18.99 -7.90
N ARG A 110 -0.06 -18.46 -7.69
CA ARG A 110 0.84 -18.04 -8.77
C ARG A 110 1.35 -19.24 -9.56
N GLU A 111 1.79 -20.29 -8.88
CA GLU A 111 2.23 -21.55 -9.48
C GLU A 111 1.12 -22.17 -10.36
N LYS A 112 -0.11 -22.19 -9.87
CA LYS A 112 -1.26 -22.65 -10.67
C LYS A 112 -1.51 -21.82 -11.93
N MET A 113 -1.32 -20.50 -11.86
CA MET A 113 -1.43 -19.64 -13.05
C MET A 113 -0.32 -19.91 -14.05
N GLU A 114 0.91 -20.19 -13.60
CA GLU A 114 2.03 -20.57 -14.43
C GLU A 114 1.80 -21.93 -15.09
N GLU A 115 1.32 -22.91 -14.35
CA GLU A 115 0.94 -24.24 -14.87
C GLU A 115 -0.15 -24.14 -15.94
N GLN A 116 -1.16 -23.26 -15.74
CA GLN A 116 -2.20 -23.01 -16.74
C GLN A 116 -1.64 -22.44 -18.04
N ILE A 117 -0.68 -21.52 -17.96
CA ILE A 117 -0.01 -20.98 -19.15
C ILE A 117 0.70 -22.10 -19.91
N VAL A 118 1.48 -22.93 -19.21
CA VAL A 118 2.21 -24.05 -19.82
C VAL A 118 1.24 -25.03 -20.49
N ALA A 119 0.15 -25.39 -19.82
CA ALA A 119 -0.86 -26.29 -20.38
C ALA A 119 -1.53 -25.71 -21.64
N LEU A 120 -1.80 -24.40 -21.67
CA LEU A 120 -2.36 -23.73 -22.84
C LEU A 120 -1.36 -23.63 -23.99
N GLU A 121 -0.08 -23.36 -23.71
CA GLU A 121 1.01 -23.35 -24.71
C GLU A 121 1.21 -24.75 -25.32
N ASP A 122 1.16 -25.80 -24.51
CA ASP A 122 1.19 -27.20 -24.93
C ASP A 122 -0.01 -27.55 -25.83
N ASN A 123 -1.21 -27.11 -25.49
CA ASN A 123 -2.40 -27.32 -26.30
C ASN A 123 -2.28 -26.61 -27.65
N ILE A 124 -1.77 -25.38 -27.71
CA ILE A 124 -1.53 -24.64 -28.94
C ILE A 124 -0.55 -25.43 -29.86
N SER A 125 0.47 -26.08 -29.32
CA SER A 125 1.42 -26.87 -30.10
C SER A 125 0.83 -28.13 -30.74
N ARG A 126 -0.32 -28.60 -30.24
CA ARG A 126 -1.03 -29.81 -30.70
C ARG A 126 -2.16 -29.50 -31.67
N PHE A 127 -2.59 -28.24 -31.80
CA PHE A 127 -3.66 -27.86 -32.72
C PHE A 127 -3.18 -27.92 -34.17
N GLY A 128 -4.02 -28.45 -35.07
CA GLY A 128 -3.78 -28.47 -36.48
C GLY A 128 -4.02 -27.09 -37.13
N GLU A 129 -3.59 -26.99 -38.43
CA GLU A 129 -3.72 -25.73 -39.19
C GLU A 129 -5.18 -25.24 -39.32
N GLU A 130 -6.16 -26.15 -39.23
CA GLU A 130 -7.60 -25.82 -39.33
C GLU A 130 -8.18 -25.26 -38.02
N GLU A 131 -7.45 -25.34 -36.90
CA GLU A 131 -7.94 -24.98 -35.58
C GLU A 131 -7.59 -23.52 -35.14
N VAL A 132 -7.50 -22.62 -36.12
CA VAL A 132 -7.08 -21.23 -35.96
C VAL A 132 -7.83 -20.50 -34.82
N GLU A 133 -9.15 -20.73 -34.72
CA GLU A 133 -9.96 -20.07 -33.69
C GLU A 133 -9.65 -20.57 -32.27
N LYS A 134 -9.37 -21.87 -32.12
CA LYS A 134 -8.92 -22.44 -30.83
C LYS A 134 -7.57 -21.90 -30.40
N VAL A 135 -6.63 -21.77 -31.33
CA VAL A 135 -5.31 -21.16 -31.09
C VAL A 135 -5.48 -19.70 -30.65
N LYS A 136 -6.35 -18.94 -31.32
CA LYS A 136 -6.60 -17.55 -30.98
C LYS A 136 -7.23 -17.41 -29.59
N GLN A 137 -8.18 -18.27 -29.25
CA GLN A 137 -8.80 -18.29 -27.92
C GLN A 137 -7.78 -18.62 -26.83
N ALA A 138 -6.96 -19.67 -27.01
CA ALA A 138 -5.91 -20.06 -26.06
C ALA A 138 -4.87 -18.94 -25.86
N ARG A 139 -4.43 -18.26 -26.93
CA ARG A 139 -3.55 -17.09 -26.83
C ARG A 139 -4.17 -15.94 -26.04
N SER A 140 -5.46 -15.64 -26.28
CA SER A 140 -6.19 -14.60 -25.54
C SER A 140 -6.28 -14.94 -24.05
N GLU A 141 -6.46 -16.21 -23.70
CA GLU A 141 -6.49 -16.69 -22.33
C GLU A 141 -5.11 -16.57 -21.66
N ILE A 142 -4.04 -16.99 -22.35
CA ILE A 142 -2.65 -16.81 -21.91
C ILE A 142 -2.37 -15.34 -21.64
N ASP A 143 -2.73 -14.43 -22.54
CA ASP A 143 -2.54 -12.99 -22.37
C ASP A 143 -3.31 -12.46 -21.17
N SER A 144 -4.52 -12.94 -20.93
CA SER A 144 -5.31 -12.58 -19.75
C SER A 144 -4.64 -13.02 -18.46
N ILE A 145 -4.11 -14.24 -18.40
CA ILE A 145 -3.37 -14.76 -17.25
C ILE A 145 -2.08 -13.96 -17.06
N LYS A 146 -1.28 -13.77 -18.12
CA LYS A 146 -0.01 -13.00 -18.06
C LYS A 146 -0.21 -11.56 -17.60
N LYS A 147 -1.33 -10.89 -17.94
CA LYS A 147 -1.66 -9.55 -17.45
C LYS A 147 -1.88 -9.50 -15.95
N ASN A 148 -2.33 -10.58 -15.33
CA ASN A 148 -2.58 -10.67 -13.90
C ASN A 148 -1.39 -11.24 -13.11
N LEU A 149 -0.44 -11.89 -13.79
CA LEU A 149 0.76 -12.46 -13.19
C LEU A 149 1.85 -11.41 -13.06
N VAL A 150 1.91 -10.79 -11.88
CA VAL A 150 2.84 -9.69 -11.60
C VAL A 150 4.07 -10.20 -10.88
N TYR A 151 5.23 -9.96 -11.48
CA TYR A 151 6.53 -10.25 -10.87
C TYR A 151 7.20 -8.97 -10.40
N VAL A 152 7.39 -8.87 -9.08
CA VAL A 152 8.28 -7.88 -8.48
C VAL A 152 9.53 -8.61 -8.00
N LYS A 153 10.66 -8.28 -8.60
CA LYS A 153 11.96 -8.87 -8.30
C LYS A 153 12.73 -7.99 -7.33
N LYS A 154 13.76 -8.54 -6.69
CA LYS A 154 14.65 -7.83 -5.80
C LYS A 154 15.30 -6.61 -6.48
N GLU A 155 15.68 -6.76 -7.76
CA GLU A 155 16.29 -5.71 -8.57
C GLU A 155 15.37 -4.46 -8.68
N HIS A 156 14.05 -4.64 -8.79
CA HIS A 156 13.11 -3.52 -8.84
C HIS A 156 13.10 -2.70 -7.55
N PHE A 157 13.22 -3.35 -6.40
CA PHE A 157 13.33 -2.65 -5.11
C PHE A 157 14.65 -1.89 -5.01
N GLU A 158 15.78 -2.47 -5.45
CA GLU A 158 17.07 -1.78 -5.46
C GLU A 158 17.06 -0.57 -6.40
N GLU A 159 16.45 -0.69 -7.58
CA GLU A 159 16.27 0.43 -8.51
C GLU A 159 15.48 1.58 -7.87
N ILE A 160 14.42 1.28 -7.13
CA ILE A 160 13.63 2.33 -6.46
C ILE A 160 14.40 2.96 -5.30
N ARG A 161 15.14 2.20 -4.50
CA ARG A 161 16.01 2.74 -3.45
C ARG A 161 17.04 3.70 -4.03
N THR A 162 17.77 3.25 -5.06
CA THR A 162 18.73 4.09 -5.79
C THR A 162 18.07 5.35 -6.32
N LEU A 163 16.92 5.23 -6.96
CA LEU A 163 16.19 6.38 -7.51
C LEU A 163 15.79 7.39 -6.42
N LEU A 164 15.28 6.91 -5.28
CA LEU A 164 14.89 7.77 -4.15
C LEU A 164 16.11 8.49 -3.55
N ASP A 165 17.24 7.79 -3.37
CA ASP A 165 18.50 8.37 -2.91
C ASP A 165 18.99 9.46 -3.86
N LEU A 166 18.96 9.23 -5.18
CA LEU A 166 19.37 10.18 -6.21
C LEU A 166 18.45 11.41 -6.29
N MET A 167 17.14 11.21 -6.04
CA MET A 167 16.18 12.31 -5.96
C MET A 167 16.22 13.05 -4.61
N GLY A 168 17.02 12.62 -3.65
CA GLY A 168 17.09 13.18 -2.31
C GLY A 168 15.82 12.97 -1.47
N ILE A 169 15.10 11.89 -1.71
CA ILE A 169 13.86 11.53 -1.00
C ILE A 169 14.16 10.49 0.07
N LYS A 170 13.74 10.77 1.30
CA LYS A 170 13.95 9.83 2.40
C LYS A 170 13.01 8.64 2.31
N TYR A 171 13.54 7.50 2.72
CA TYR A 171 12.77 6.25 2.84
C TYR A 171 13.25 5.44 4.03
N PHE A 172 12.38 4.59 4.54
CA PHE A 172 12.71 3.59 5.56
C PHE A 172 12.57 2.20 4.98
N ASP A 173 13.61 1.40 5.16
CA ASP A 173 13.68 0.01 4.72
C ASP A 173 14.04 -0.90 5.89
N PRO A 174 13.03 -1.45 6.59
CA PRO A 174 13.26 -2.35 7.72
C PRO A 174 14.11 -3.56 7.37
N ALA A 175 14.00 -4.08 6.13
CA ALA A 175 14.75 -5.26 5.70
C ALA A 175 16.26 -5.02 5.68
N LYS A 176 16.73 -3.79 5.39
CA LYS A 176 18.13 -3.41 5.45
C LYS A 176 18.68 -3.41 6.89
N GLU A 177 17.81 -3.13 7.84
CA GLU A 177 18.16 -3.12 9.27
C GLU A 177 17.83 -4.46 9.96
N ASN A 178 17.50 -5.50 9.17
CA ASN A 178 17.11 -6.82 9.64
C ASN A 178 15.88 -6.82 10.56
N LEU A 179 15.00 -5.82 10.41
CA LEU A 179 13.77 -5.65 11.16
C LEU A 179 12.57 -6.29 10.46
N GLN A 180 11.58 -6.70 11.25
CA GLN A 180 10.26 -7.10 10.77
C GLN A 180 9.37 -5.87 10.64
N GLY A 181 8.26 -5.98 9.91
CA GLY A 181 7.20 -4.98 9.83
C GLY A 181 6.73 -4.77 8.40
N GLU A 182 5.46 -4.50 8.26
CA GLU A 182 4.82 -4.20 6.98
C GLU A 182 4.63 -2.69 6.85
N ALA A 183 4.68 -2.18 5.63
CA ALA A 183 4.66 -0.73 5.37
C ALA A 183 3.40 -0.06 5.96
N GLU A 184 2.23 -0.70 5.86
CA GLU A 184 0.98 -0.17 6.43
C GLU A 184 0.98 -0.12 7.95
N HIS A 185 1.58 -1.11 8.63
CA HIS A 185 1.76 -1.11 10.09
C HIS A 185 2.70 0.02 10.54
N ILE A 186 3.86 0.14 9.87
CA ILE A 186 4.87 1.16 10.15
C ILE A 186 4.29 2.56 9.91
N CYS A 187 3.66 2.79 8.75
CA CYS A 187 3.01 4.07 8.43
C CYS A 187 1.94 4.43 9.46
N SER A 188 1.10 3.46 9.86
CA SER A 188 0.04 3.70 10.85
C SER A 188 0.62 4.11 12.20
N THR A 189 1.70 3.48 12.64
CA THR A 189 2.41 3.84 13.87
C THR A 189 3.06 5.22 13.78
N PHE A 190 3.73 5.52 12.67
CA PHE A 190 4.35 6.84 12.47
C PHE A 190 3.30 7.95 12.47
N GLN A 191 2.12 7.70 11.91
CA GLN A 191 1.03 8.65 11.96
C GLN A 191 0.49 8.85 13.38
N LYS A 192 0.24 7.78 14.13
CA LYS A 192 -0.20 7.85 15.54
C LYS A 192 0.78 8.63 16.42
N ARG A 193 2.08 8.58 16.11
CA ARG A 193 3.14 9.33 16.79
C ARG A 193 3.37 10.74 16.25
N GLY A 194 2.58 11.21 15.28
CA GLY A 194 2.70 12.55 14.70
C GLY A 194 3.92 12.75 13.79
N LEU A 195 4.62 11.69 13.42
CA LEU A 195 5.80 11.76 12.55
C LEU A 195 5.41 12.02 11.09
N ILE A 196 4.26 11.52 10.68
CA ILE A 196 3.61 11.78 9.39
C ILE A 196 2.16 12.18 9.62
N ASP A 197 1.58 12.89 8.65
CA ASP A 197 0.22 13.43 8.76
C ASP A 197 -0.82 12.49 8.13
N HIS A 198 -0.45 11.81 7.04
CA HIS A 198 -1.34 10.89 6.32
C HIS A 198 -0.59 9.63 5.86
N VAL A 199 -1.31 8.52 5.82
CA VAL A 199 -0.83 7.26 5.21
C VAL A 199 -1.31 7.18 3.76
N VAL A 200 -0.43 6.84 2.84
CA VAL A 200 -0.76 6.64 1.42
C VAL A 200 -0.64 5.16 1.08
N THR A 201 -1.77 4.49 1.08
CA THR A 201 -1.89 3.07 0.67
C THR A 201 -3.28 2.78 0.16
N ASP A 202 -3.45 1.77 -0.70
CA ASP A 202 -4.77 1.19 -1.01
C ASP A 202 -5.05 -0.06 -0.18
N ASP A 203 -4.13 -0.44 0.72
CA ASP A 203 -4.35 -1.53 1.65
C ASP A 203 -5.26 -1.09 2.80
N THR A 204 -6.28 -1.89 3.07
CA THR A 204 -7.27 -1.58 4.11
C THR A 204 -6.82 -2.00 5.51
N ASP A 205 -5.74 -2.79 5.62
CA ASP A 205 -5.14 -3.16 6.90
C ASP A 205 -4.64 -1.94 7.66
N SER A 206 -4.24 -0.88 6.94
CA SER A 206 -3.86 0.40 7.53
C SER A 206 -4.89 0.95 8.54
N PHE A 207 -6.19 0.82 8.24
CA PHE A 207 -7.25 1.23 9.18
C PHE A 207 -7.30 0.33 10.42
N THR A 208 -7.06 -0.96 10.24
CA THR A 208 -7.04 -1.95 11.33
C THR A 208 -5.80 -1.75 12.22
N PHE A 209 -4.68 -1.30 11.67
CA PHE A 209 -3.51 -0.84 12.43
C PHE A 209 -3.70 0.55 13.07
N GLY A 210 -4.85 1.19 12.86
CA GLY A 210 -5.21 2.45 13.50
C GLY A 210 -4.75 3.70 12.77
N ALA A 211 -4.44 3.62 11.47
CA ALA A 211 -4.22 4.82 10.66
C ALA A 211 -5.45 5.72 10.68
N THR A 212 -5.31 6.94 11.19
CA THR A 212 -6.41 7.87 11.39
C THR A 212 -6.84 8.58 10.11
N SER A 213 -5.92 8.72 9.15
CA SER A 213 -6.11 9.45 7.89
C SER A 213 -5.37 8.73 6.76
N VAL A 214 -6.11 8.20 5.81
CA VAL A 214 -5.58 7.40 4.70
C VAL A 214 -5.94 8.02 3.35
N ILE A 215 -4.93 8.17 2.51
CA ILE A 215 -5.03 8.64 1.12
C ILE A 215 -4.96 7.44 0.21
N ARG A 216 -5.98 7.26 -0.62
CA ARG A 216 -6.12 6.13 -1.55
C ARG A 216 -6.33 6.59 -2.99
N SER A 217 -6.22 5.66 -3.92
CA SER A 217 -6.65 5.82 -5.32
C SER A 217 -6.17 7.11 -6.00
N CYS A 218 -4.87 7.45 -5.83
CA CYS A 218 -4.29 8.64 -6.45
C CYS A 218 -4.30 8.53 -7.98
N LYS A 219 -5.22 9.23 -8.64
CA LYS A 219 -5.36 9.26 -10.11
C LYS A 219 -5.56 10.69 -10.60
N LYS A 220 -4.83 11.08 -11.66
CA LYS A 220 -4.99 12.38 -12.36
C LYS A 220 -5.06 13.60 -11.43
N GLY A 221 -4.23 13.62 -10.38
CA GLY A 221 -4.22 14.72 -9.41
C GLY A 221 -5.26 14.62 -8.30
N LYS A 222 -6.24 13.74 -8.42
CA LYS A 222 -7.27 13.49 -7.42
C LYS A 222 -6.89 12.31 -6.53
N VAL A 223 -7.28 12.39 -5.27
CA VAL A 223 -7.08 11.37 -4.25
C VAL A 223 -8.36 11.11 -3.50
N GLN A 224 -8.57 9.88 -3.10
CA GLN A 224 -9.62 9.50 -2.17
C GLN A 224 -9.06 9.62 -0.76
N HIS A 225 -9.66 10.44 0.08
CA HIS A 225 -9.22 10.69 1.44
C HIS A 225 -10.26 10.15 2.43
N ILE A 226 -9.83 9.22 3.30
CA ILE A 226 -10.70 8.52 4.24
C ILE A 226 -10.15 8.67 5.65
N TYR A 227 -11.02 9.02 6.59
CA TYR A 227 -10.72 9.09 8.02
C TYR A 227 -11.29 7.88 8.76
N LEU A 228 -10.47 7.24 9.59
CA LEU A 228 -10.89 6.11 10.43
C LEU A 228 -12.07 6.50 11.35
N ASN A 229 -12.01 7.70 11.94
CA ASN A 229 -13.09 8.17 12.82
C ASN A 229 -14.44 8.29 12.10
N ASP A 230 -14.44 8.66 10.82
CA ASP A 230 -15.68 8.73 10.02
C ASP A 230 -16.20 7.30 9.72
N ILE A 231 -15.30 6.34 9.48
CA ILE A 231 -15.67 4.91 9.35
C ILE A 231 -16.28 4.40 10.66
N LEU A 232 -15.63 4.65 11.79
CA LEU A 232 -16.10 4.16 13.10
C LEU A 232 -17.47 4.75 13.45
N LYS A 233 -17.68 6.04 13.20
CA LYS A 233 -18.97 6.70 13.37
C LYS A 233 -20.05 6.12 12.44
N GLY A 234 -19.73 5.95 11.16
CA GLY A 234 -20.66 5.41 10.17
C GLY A 234 -21.06 3.96 10.45
N LEU A 235 -20.16 3.15 10.98
CA LEU A 235 -20.44 1.78 11.42
C LEU A 235 -21.04 1.73 12.84
N GLU A 236 -21.00 2.84 13.60
CA GLU A 236 -21.34 2.92 15.03
C GLU A 236 -20.59 1.85 15.85
N LEU A 237 -19.29 1.75 15.61
CA LEU A 237 -18.38 0.83 16.31
C LEU A 237 -17.28 1.62 17.02
N LYS A 238 -16.82 1.08 18.16
CA LYS A 238 -15.55 1.47 18.76
C LYS A 238 -14.39 0.87 17.98
N TYR A 239 -13.18 1.39 18.15
CA TYR A 239 -12.02 0.91 17.43
C TYR A 239 -11.73 -0.57 17.70
N GLU A 240 -11.85 -1.04 18.95
CA GLU A 240 -11.65 -2.44 19.31
C GLU A 240 -12.69 -3.35 18.64
N GLU A 241 -13.94 -2.90 18.58
CA GLU A 241 -15.03 -3.61 17.87
C GLU A 241 -14.76 -3.65 16.35
N PHE A 242 -14.20 -2.57 15.80
CA PHE A 242 -13.81 -2.52 14.39
C PHE A 242 -12.66 -3.48 14.07
N VAL A 243 -11.65 -3.61 14.94
CA VAL A 243 -10.57 -4.59 14.79
C VAL A 243 -11.15 -6.01 14.77
N ASP A 244 -12.06 -6.34 15.68
CA ASP A 244 -12.74 -7.63 15.70
C ASP A 244 -13.57 -7.88 14.43
N LEU A 245 -14.26 -6.88 13.92
CA LEU A 245 -14.96 -6.95 12.64
C LEU A 245 -13.98 -7.28 11.50
N CYS A 246 -12.84 -6.60 11.45
CA CYS A 246 -11.81 -6.83 10.42
C CYS A 246 -11.26 -8.26 10.48
N ILE A 247 -11.01 -8.79 11.67
CA ILE A 247 -10.54 -10.18 11.86
C ILE A 247 -11.62 -11.19 11.38
N LEU A 248 -12.90 -10.99 11.73
CA LEU A 248 -13.99 -11.84 11.25
C LEU A 248 -14.18 -11.78 9.72
N CYS A 249 -13.94 -10.63 9.10
CA CYS A 249 -13.98 -10.50 7.64
C CYS A 249 -12.83 -11.25 6.95
N GLY A 250 -11.77 -11.54 7.66
CA GLY A 250 -10.55 -12.20 7.21
C GLY A 250 -9.45 -11.21 6.89
N CYS A 251 -8.29 -11.47 7.45
CA CYS A 251 -7.07 -10.69 7.31
C CYS A 251 -5.90 -11.62 6.98
N ASP A 252 -4.72 -11.04 6.77
CA ASP A 252 -3.50 -11.80 6.44
C ASP A 252 -2.99 -12.67 7.61
N TYR A 253 -3.48 -12.44 8.84
CA TYR A 253 -3.04 -13.13 10.07
C TYR A 253 -4.05 -14.16 10.59
N CYS A 254 -5.29 -14.16 10.10
CA CYS A 254 -6.33 -15.08 10.53
C CYS A 254 -7.33 -15.32 9.39
N ASN A 255 -7.56 -16.59 9.07
CA ASN A 255 -8.54 -16.99 8.06
C ASN A 255 -9.98 -16.77 8.53
N THR A 256 -10.90 -16.69 7.57
CA THR A 256 -12.34 -16.55 7.87
C THR A 256 -12.94 -17.85 8.38
N ILE A 257 -14.01 -17.72 9.14
CA ILE A 257 -14.88 -18.87 9.46
C ILE A 257 -15.78 -19.15 8.24
N PRO A 258 -15.88 -20.40 7.76
CA PRO A 258 -16.75 -20.76 6.64
C PRO A 258 -18.19 -20.28 6.86
N LYS A 259 -18.81 -19.74 5.79
CA LYS A 259 -20.16 -19.14 5.80
C LYS A 259 -20.29 -17.83 6.60
N VAL A 260 -19.26 -17.37 7.30
CA VAL A 260 -19.24 -16.07 7.97
C VAL A 260 -18.63 -15.05 7.01
N GLY A 261 -19.50 -14.33 6.31
CA GLY A 261 -19.09 -13.28 5.38
C GLY A 261 -19.15 -11.88 6.01
N PRO A 262 -18.80 -10.83 5.26
CA PRO A 262 -18.67 -9.46 5.78
C PRO A 262 -19.94 -8.95 6.48
N VAL A 263 -21.12 -9.21 5.90
CA VAL A 263 -22.41 -8.74 6.45
C VAL A 263 -22.74 -9.45 7.78
N SER A 264 -22.51 -10.78 7.86
CA SER A 264 -22.70 -11.52 9.09
C SER A 264 -21.69 -11.15 10.15
N SER A 265 -20.43 -10.87 9.78
CA SER A 265 -19.39 -10.35 10.67
C SER A 265 -19.79 -9.00 11.27
N TYR A 266 -20.25 -8.06 10.44
CA TYR A 266 -20.72 -6.76 10.93
C TYR A 266 -21.92 -6.92 11.88
N SER A 267 -22.93 -7.72 11.52
CA SER A 267 -24.10 -7.96 12.37
C SER A 267 -23.71 -8.60 13.70
N ALA A 268 -22.75 -9.52 13.69
CA ALA A 268 -22.24 -10.18 14.89
C ALA A 268 -21.58 -9.16 15.83
N ILE A 269 -20.63 -8.37 15.33
CA ILE A 269 -19.92 -7.38 16.15
C ILE A 269 -20.85 -6.25 16.58
N LYS A 270 -21.75 -5.79 15.72
CA LYS A 270 -22.74 -4.76 16.10
C LYS A 270 -23.59 -5.20 17.28
N LYS A 271 -24.00 -6.47 17.32
CA LYS A 271 -24.86 -7.02 18.38
C LYS A 271 -24.08 -7.42 19.62
N TYR A 272 -23.00 -8.16 19.45
CA TYR A 272 -22.30 -8.82 20.56
C TYR A 272 -21.06 -8.08 21.06
N LYS A 273 -20.56 -7.07 20.30
CA LYS A 273 -19.47 -6.17 20.65
C LYS A 273 -18.06 -6.80 20.66
N SER A 274 -17.93 -8.11 20.65
CA SER A 274 -16.63 -8.80 20.50
C SER A 274 -16.82 -10.19 19.89
N ILE A 275 -15.73 -10.76 19.38
CA ILE A 275 -15.69 -12.12 18.86
C ILE A 275 -16.05 -13.12 19.97
N GLU A 276 -15.51 -12.96 21.17
CA GLU A 276 -15.74 -13.87 22.31
C GLU A 276 -17.24 -13.96 22.65
N LYS A 277 -17.88 -12.80 22.87
CA LYS A 277 -19.32 -12.78 23.21
C LYS A 277 -20.20 -13.36 22.10
N TRP A 278 -19.78 -13.14 20.86
CA TRP A 278 -20.48 -13.76 19.74
C TRP A 278 -20.32 -15.28 19.75
N LEU A 279 -19.12 -15.82 19.98
CA LEU A 279 -18.87 -17.26 20.07
C LEU A 279 -19.57 -17.91 21.26
N GLU A 280 -19.65 -17.22 22.42
CA GLU A 280 -20.39 -17.65 23.61
C GLU A 280 -21.89 -17.83 23.31
N SER A 281 -22.47 -17.06 22.38
CA SER A 281 -23.87 -17.22 21.95
C SER A 281 -24.12 -18.46 21.11
N LYS A 282 -23.10 -19.28 20.84
CA LYS A 282 -23.14 -20.51 20.04
C LYS A 282 -23.87 -20.36 18.71
N PRO A 283 -23.41 -19.47 17.80
CA PRO A 283 -24.09 -19.25 16.52
C PRO A 283 -24.20 -20.55 15.71
N THR A 284 -25.40 -20.88 15.27
CA THR A 284 -25.71 -22.13 14.53
C THR A 284 -25.02 -22.21 13.16
N ILE A 285 -24.55 -21.08 12.61
CA ILE A 285 -23.84 -21.02 11.34
C ILE A 285 -22.43 -21.63 11.45
N ILE A 286 -21.86 -21.72 12.65
CA ILE A 286 -20.50 -22.22 12.89
C ILE A 286 -20.50 -23.73 13.02
N LYS A 287 -19.64 -24.36 12.22
CA LYS A 287 -19.29 -25.78 12.38
C LYS A 287 -18.05 -25.85 13.28
N TYR A 288 -18.27 -26.04 14.59
CA TYR A 288 -17.25 -25.94 15.66
C TYR A 288 -16.14 -26.99 15.59
N ASP A 289 -16.38 -28.13 14.93
CA ASP A 289 -15.43 -29.22 14.70
C ASP A 289 -14.66 -29.09 13.38
N SER A 290 -14.95 -28.07 12.57
CA SER A 290 -14.25 -27.89 11.30
C SER A 290 -12.80 -27.42 11.52
N PRO A 291 -11.84 -27.86 10.68
CA PRO A 291 -10.45 -27.43 10.76
C PRO A 291 -10.30 -25.90 10.64
N GLU A 292 -11.12 -25.26 9.79
CA GLU A 292 -11.09 -23.82 9.56
C GLU A 292 -11.53 -23.04 10.79
N PHE A 293 -12.56 -23.50 11.52
CA PHE A 293 -12.99 -22.87 12.77
C PHE A 293 -11.95 -23.06 13.87
N ILE A 294 -11.38 -24.26 13.99
CA ILE A 294 -10.31 -24.55 14.96
C ILE A 294 -9.12 -23.60 14.70
N TYR A 295 -8.69 -23.49 13.45
CA TYR A 295 -7.63 -22.56 13.07
C TYR A 295 -7.98 -21.10 13.44
N PHE A 296 -9.20 -20.64 13.11
CA PHE A 296 -9.67 -19.30 13.46
C PHE A 296 -9.60 -19.08 14.98
N ARG A 297 -10.19 -19.97 15.76
CA ARG A 297 -10.23 -19.91 17.23
C ARG A 297 -8.83 -19.77 17.84
N ASP A 298 -7.87 -20.50 17.30
CA ASP A 298 -6.52 -20.57 17.85
C ASP A 298 -5.65 -19.35 17.42
N ASN A 299 -6.11 -18.55 16.43
CA ASN A 299 -5.32 -17.46 15.87
C ASN A 299 -5.93 -16.05 15.95
N TYR A 300 -7.25 -15.89 16.18
CA TYR A 300 -7.86 -14.55 16.16
C TYR A 300 -7.33 -13.61 17.27
N ILE A 301 -6.95 -14.15 18.43
CA ILE A 301 -6.34 -13.37 19.52
C ILE A 301 -4.97 -12.83 19.08
N LYS A 302 -4.13 -13.67 18.49
CA LYS A 302 -2.82 -13.27 17.94
C LYS A 302 -2.96 -12.20 16.87
N ALA A 303 -3.93 -12.37 15.96
CA ALA A 303 -4.22 -11.36 14.94
C ALA A 303 -4.60 -10.00 15.56
N ARG A 304 -5.42 -10.02 16.62
CA ARG A 304 -5.79 -8.82 17.37
C ARG A 304 -4.59 -8.15 18.05
N GLU A 305 -3.69 -8.94 18.63
CA GLU A 305 -2.45 -8.44 19.23
C GLU A 305 -1.55 -7.76 18.19
N ILE A 306 -1.40 -8.37 17.01
CA ILE A 306 -0.62 -7.79 15.90
C ILE A 306 -1.22 -6.43 15.49
N PHE A 307 -2.53 -6.33 15.29
CA PHE A 307 -3.16 -5.07 14.88
C PHE A 307 -3.09 -3.97 15.95
N LYS A 308 -3.04 -4.33 17.23
CA LYS A 308 -2.96 -3.38 18.35
C LYS A 308 -1.55 -2.97 18.71
N LYS A 309 -0.55 -3.76 18.33
CA LYS A 309 0.85 -3.47 18.65
C LYS A 309 1.37 -2.35 17.75
N ASP A 310 2.00 -1.35 18.34
CA ASP A 310 2.72 -0.33 17.59
C ASP A 310 4.07 -0.86 17.12
N TYR A 311 4.54 -0.33 16.00
CA TYR A 311 5.88 -0.57 15.53
C TYR A 311 6.89 0.13 16.45
N GLU A 312 7.83 -0.62 17.00
CA GLU A 312 8.69 -0.11 18.09
C GLU A 312 9.82 0.81 17.59
N TYR A 313 10.36 0.50 16.42
CA TYR A 313 11.53 1.22 15.89
C TYR A 313 11.15 2.50 15.14
N ILE A 314 11.85 3.59 15.47
CA ILE A 314 11.75 4.86 14.75
C ILE A 314 13.11 5.21 14.17
N PRO A 315 13.24 5.33 12.84
CA PRO A 315 14.52 5.65 12.20
C PRO A 315 14.92 7.11 12.44
N VAL A 316 15.89 7.32 13.32
CA VAL A 316 16.49 8.64 13.65
C VAL A 316 17.04 9.32 12.37
N SER A 317 17.57 8.55 11.43
CA SER A 317 18.07 9.06 10.14
C SER A 317 17.00 9.79 9.30
N ILE A 318 15.71 9.52 9.56
CA ILE A 318 14.59 10.14 8.86
C ILE A 318 13.97 11.26 9.68
N PHE A 319 13.65 10.98 10.93
CA PHE A 319 12.85 11.88 11.77
C PHE A 319 13.69 12.72 12.72
N GLY A 320 15.01 12.51 12.77
CA GLY A 320 15.89 13.16 13.74
C GLY A 320 15.75 12.57 15.14
N ASP A 321 16.49 13.14 16.09
CA ASP A 321 16.34 12.79 17.50
C ASP A 321 15.07 13.47 18.04
N LEU A 322 14.10 12.65 18.45
CA LEU A 322 12.82 13.11 19.01
C LEU A 322 12.97 13.71 20.40
N GLN A 323 14.17 13.61 21.01
CA GLN A 323 14.46 14.10 22.36
C GLN A 323 15.11 15.49 22.32
N GLY A 324 14.35 16.51 21.93
CA GLY A 324 14.66 17.88 22.32
C GLY A 324 15.41 18.79 21.36
N SER A 325 15.34 18.59 20.06
CA SER A 325 15.79 19.62 19.11
C SER A 325 14.62 20.40 18.50
N ASP A 326 14.60 21.71 18.71
CA ASP A 326 13.70 22.67 18.03
C ASP A 326 13.95 22.77 16.50
N ILE A 327 14.88 21.95 15.97
CA ILE A 327 15.24 21.93 14.57
C ILE A 327 14.32 20.94 13.85
N LEU A 328 13.46 21.46 13.00
CA LEU A 328 12.67 20.64 12.07
C LEU A 328 13.59 19.71 11.28
N PRO A 329 13.35 18.37 11.34
CA PRO A 329 14.19 17.43 10.62
C PRO A 329 14.26 17.78 9.13
N ASN A 330 15.44 17.70 8.53
CA ASN A 330 15.56 17.88 7.08
C ASN A 330 15.01 16.62 6.38
N TYR A 331 13.73 16.66 6.02
CA TYR A 331 13.04 15.55 5.35
C TYR A 331 13.45 15.32 3.89
N LEU A 332 14.26 16.19 3.31
CA LEU A 332 14.72 16.09 1.93
C LEU A 332 16.24 16.32 1.87
N ASN A 333 16.96 15.38 1.27
CA ASN A 333 18.38 15.52 0.95
C ASN A 333 18.52 16.27 -0.40
N GLU A 334 19.72 16.64 -0.77
CA GLU A 334 19.98 17.24 -2.09
C GLU A 334 19.74 16.25 -3.23
N ILE A 335 19.34 16.77 -4.40
CA ILE A 335 19.23 15.97 -5.63
C ILE A 335 20.64 15.75 -6.16
N LYS A 336 21.05 14.52 -6.33
CA LYS A 336 22.31 14.13 -6.95
C LYS A 336 22.11 14.13 -8.46
N GLU A 337 22.22 15.33 -9.07
CA GLU A 337 21.79 15.55 -10.45
C GLU A 337 22.58 14.74 -11.47
N ASP A 338 23.91 14.71 -11.35
CA ASP A 338 24.78 14.03 -12.31
C ASP A 338 24.58 12.51 -12.24
N GLU A 339 24.54 11.96 -11.03
CA GLU A 339 24.29 10.54 -10.81
C GLU A 339 22.88 10.13 -11.25
N LEU A 340 21.86 10.99 -11.00
CA LEU A 340 20.50 10.75 -11.48
C LEU A 340 20.43 10.74 -13.01
N ARG A 341 21.17 11.64 -13.65
CA ARG A 341 21.28 11.68 -15.11
C ARG A 341 21.88 10.39 -15.66
N GLU A 342 22.99 9.95 -15.11
CA GLU A 342 23.64 8.70 -15.51
C GLU A 342 22.74 7.48 -15.25
N PHE A 343 22.11 7.41 -14.09
CA PHE A 343 21.15 6.34 -13.79
C PHE A 343 20.02 6.25 -14.83
N LEU A 344 19.41 7.39 -15.20
CA LEU A 344 18.33 7.42 -16.19
C LEU A 344 18.83 7.07 -17.61
N LYS A 345 20.07 7.44 -17.97
CA LYS A 345 20.69 6.99 -19.24
C LYS A 345 20.85 5.48 -19.30
N THR A 346 21.25 4.82 -18.20
CA THR A 346 21.34 3.35 -18.16
C THR A 346 19.98 2.68 -18.36
N LYS A 347 18.88 3.42 -18.13
CA LYS A 347 17.51 2.99 -18.40
C LYS A 347 17.01 3.37 -19.81
N GLY A 348 17.88 3.88 -20.66
CA GLY A 348 17.55 4.24 -22.04
C GLY A 348 16.85 5.59 -22.23
N TRP A 349 16.85 6.45 -21.19
CA TRP A 349 16.26 7.78 -21.33
C TRP A 349 17.13 8.71 -22.16
N ILE A 350 16.51 9.56 -22.98
CA ILE A 350 17.19 10.58 -23.77
C ILE A 350 17.43 11.85 -22.95
N ASP A 351 18.53 12.56 -23.20
CA ASP A 351 18.98 13.74 -22.44
C ASP A 351 17.90 14.82 -22.30
N SER A 352 17.09 15.06 -23.32
CA SER A 352 16.01 16.06 -23.26
C SER A 352 14.91 15.68 -22.25
N SER A 353 14.56 14.39 -22.14
CA SER A 353 13.59 13.89 -21.18
C SER A 353 14.16 13.91 -19.76
N ILE A 354 15.43 13.55 -19.60
CA ILE A 354 16.16 13.61 -18.32
C ILE A 354 16.18 15.05 -17.81
N SER A 355 16.61 16.02 -18.65
CA SER A 355 16.68 17.42 -18.26
C SER A 355 15.32 18.01 -17.87
N LYS A 356 14.26 17.68 -18.62
CA LYS A 356 12.87 18.06 -18.25
C LYS A 356 12.47 17.51 -16.90
N THR A 357 12.81 16.27 -16.62
CA THR A 357 12.47 15.59 -15.36
C THR A 357 13.21 16.20 -14.18
N ILE A 358 14.51 16.41 -14.28
CA ILE A 358 15.33 17.04 -13.24
C ILE A 358 14.85 18.46 -12.96
N ASN A 359 14.59 19.25 -13.99
CA ASN A 359 14.06 20.62 -13.83
C ASN A 359 12.69 20.62 -13.13
N LYS A 360 11.80 19.68 -13.48
CA LYS A 360 10.51 19.53 -12.82
C LYS A 360 10.66 19.21 -11.33
N LEU A 361 11.59 18.34 -10.95
CA LEU A 361 11.87 18.01 -9.56
C LEU A 361 12.44 19.22 -8.80
N LYS A 362 13.41 19.91 -9.36
CA LYS A 362 14.01 21.12 -8.79
C LYS A 362 12.98 22.23 -8.54
N LEU A 363 12.12 22.52 -9.53
CA LEU A 363 11.06 23.53 -9.41
C LEU A 363 10.02 23.15 -8.33
N SER A 364 9.64 21.88 -8.26
CA SER A 364 8.71 21.42 -7.24
C SER A 364 9.31 21.55 -5.84
N ARG A 365 10.60 21.32 -5.71
CA ARG A 365 11.34 21.38 -4.44
C ARG A 365 11.59 22.82 -3.98
N SER A 366 12.04 23.73 -4.87
CA SER A 366 12.31 25.12 -4.51
C SER A 366 11.08 25.83 -3.92
N LYS A 367 9.90 25.51 -4.44
CA LYS A 367 8.63 25.99 -3.88
C LYS A 367 8.42 25.50 -2.43
N LEU A 368 8.70 24.23 -2.18
CA LEU A 368 8.54 23.62 -0.86
C LEU A 368 9.56 24.19 0.15
N ASP A 369 10.81 24.40 -0.25
CA ASP A 369 11.86 24.99 0.59
C ASP A 369 11.54 26.44 0.97
N SER A 370 10.93 27.22 0.06
CA SER A 370 10.46 28.57 0.37
C SER A 370 9.36 28.63 1.42
N LEU A 371 8.55 27.56 1.55
CA LEU A 371 7.52 27.44 2.58
C LEU A 371 8.13 27.04 3.94
N LYS A 372 9.12 26.15 3.96
CA LYS A 372 9.84 25.76 5.19
C LYS A 372 10.46 26.94 5.90
N ILE A 373 11.14 27.82 5.16
CA ILE A 373 11.76 29.05 5.71
C ILE A 373 10.71 29.94 6.41
N LYS A 374 9.49 30.01 5.88
CA LYS A 374 8.40 30.78 6.48
C LYS A 374 7.84 30.14 7.75
N GLU A 375 7.79 28.83 7.84
CA GLU A 375 7.34 28.10 9.03
C GLU A 375 8.31 28.26 10.20
N THR A 376 9.62 28.17 9.94
CA THR A 376 10.67 28.35 10.95
C THR A 376 10.62 29.77 11.56
N LYS A 377 10.25 30.81 10.77
CA LYS A 377 10.13 32.19 11.25
C LYS A 377 8.87 32.48 12.09
N VAL A 378 7.89 31.59 12.07
CA VAL A 378 6.63 31.73 12.87
C VAL A 378 6.76 31.06 14.23
N ILE A 379 7.73 30.17 14.39
CA ILE A 379 7.98 29.42 15.63
C ILE A 379 9.01 30.16 16.52
N LEU A 380 9.78 31.10 15.97
CA LEU A 380 10.71 32.00 16.69
C LEU A 380 10.02 33.35 16.97
#